data_d53155b5e05f46a41fd1918da9e1154c
#
_entry.id   d53155b5e05f46a41fd1918da9e1154c
#
_cell.length_a   1.000
_cell.length_b   1.000
_cell.length_c   1.000
_cell.angle_alpha   90.00
_cell.angle_beta   90.00
_cell.angle_gamma   90.00
#
_symmetry.space_group_name_H-M   'P 1'
#
loop_
_entity.id
_entity.type
_entity.pdbx_description
1 polymer ?
#
loop_
_entity_poly.entity_id
_entity_poly.type
_entity_poly.pdbx_seq_one_letter_code
_entity_poly.pdbx_strand_id
1 'polypeptide(L)'
;GDLTDPRLIIRRAYRAMLEWAKAQGQPRQPKQTPLTYASALSQSMPHRASSIATLTQAYIAARYAAESPSLEIARRAEAALVELQRTPEQ
;
A
#
# COMPACT_ATOMS: atom_id res chain seq x y z
N GLY A 1 -4.38 3.27 -21.51
CA GLY A 1 -3.11 3.76 -21.10
C GLY A 1 -2.79 3.47 -19.66
N ASP A 2 -1.65 3.95 -19.24
CA ASP A 2 -1.11 3.68 -17.90
C ASP A 2 -2.02 4.17 -16.79
N LEU A 3 -2.74 5.28 -17.02
CA LEU A 3 -3.60 5.88 -16.01
C LEU A 3 -4.84 5.04 -15.70
N THR A 4 -5.14 4.04 -16.55
CA THR A 4 -6.30 3.18 -16.37
C THR A 4 -5.93 1.71 -16.20
N ASP A 5 -4.63 1.39 -16.09
CA ASP A 5 -4.18 0.03 -15.81
C ASP A 5 -4.18 -0.21 -14.30
N PRO A 6 -5.13 -1.01 -13.77
CA PRO A 6 -5.24 -1.19 -12.33
C PRO A 6 -3.97 -1.75 -11.69
N ARG A 7 -3.31 -2.72 -12.34
CA ARG A 7 -2.09 -3.28 -11.77
C ARG A 7 -0.98 -2.26 -11.65
N LEU A 8 -0.82 -1.43 -12.67
CA LEU A 8 0.22 -0.40 -12.65
C LEU A 8 -0.08 0.66 -11.59
N ILE A 9 -1.34 1.09 -11.50
CA ILE A 9 -1.77 2.06 -10.50
C ILE A 9 -1.47 1.53 -9.10
N ILE A 10 -1.84 0.27 -8.85
CA ILE A 10 -1.63 -0.36 -7.53
C ILE A 10 -0.14 -0.49 -7.22
N ARG A 11 0.67 -0.94 -8.18
CA ARG A 11 2.10 -1.07 -7.96
C ARG A 11 2.76 0.25 -7.62
N ARG A 12 2.35 1.32 -8.30
CA ARG A 12 2.87 2.67 -8.03
C ARG A 12 2.48 3.14 -6.64
N ALA A 13 1.22 2.91 -6.25
CA ALA A 13 0.74 3.29 -4.92
C ALA A 13 1.48 2.52 -3.82
N TYR A 14 1.67 1.21 -4.02
CA TYR A 14 2.38 0.38 -3.04
C TYR A 14 3.84 0.79 -2.92
N ARG A 15 4.50 1.07 -4.04
CA ARG A 15 5.89 1.54 -4.02
C ARG A 15 6.01 2.86 -3.27
N ALA A 16 5.06 3.76 -3.49
CA ALA A 16 5.04 5.04 -2.76
C ALA A 16 4.88 4.82 -1.26
N MET A 17 4.07 3.84 -0.84
CA MET A 17 3.96 3.45 0.56
C MET A 17 5.32 3.00 1.11
N LEU A 18 6.03 2.14 0.37
CA LEU A 18 7.34 1.66 0.81
C LEU A 18 8.33 2.80 1.00
N GLU A 19 8.36 3.74 0.07
CA GLU A 19 9.24 4.90 0.16
C GLU A 19 8.86 5.81 1.33
N TRP A 20 7.56 6.03 1.52
CA TRP A 20 7.07 6.82 2.64
C TRP A 20 7.45 6.18 3.98
N ALA A 21 7.24 4.88 4.11
CA ALA A 21 7.55 4.14 5.35
C ALA A 21 9.05 4.17 5.63
N LYS A 22 9.88 4.03 4.60
CA LYS A 22 11.33 4.13 4.74
C LYS A 22 11.72 5.50 5.29
N ALA A 23 11.11 6.56 4.79
CA ALA A 23 11.36 7.91 5.28
C ALA A 23 10.93 8.09 6.74
N GLN A 24 9.97 7.28 7.20
CA GLN A 24 9.53 7.25 8.61
C GLN A 24 10.42 6.37 9.48
N GLY A 25 11.50 5.83 8.95
CA GLY A 25 12.39 4.94 9.70
C GLY A 25 11.93 3.49 9.76
N GLN A 26 11.01 3.10 8.88
CA GLN A 26 10.42 1.75 8.87
C GLN A 26 10.60 1.08 7.50
N PRO A 27 11.83 0.90 7.02
CA PRO A 27 12.04 0.28 5.72
C PRO A 27 11.67 -1.21 5.76
N ARG A 28 11.20 -1.71 4.63
CA ARG A 28 10.95 -3.15 4.49
C ARG A 28 12.28 -3.90 4.50
N GLN A 29 12.34 -4.96 5.30
CA GLN A 29 13.52 -5.81 5.36
C GLN A 29 13.46 -6.90 4.28
N PRO A 30 14.61 -7.39 3.79
CA PRO A 30 14.62 -8.37 2.69
C PRO A 30 13.82 -9.64 2.96
N LYS A 31 13.73 -10.08 4.21
CA LYS A 31 13.02 -11.32 4.55
C LYS A 31 11.54 -11.13 4.78
N GLN A 32 11.04 -9.91 4.82
CA GLN A 32 9.62 -9.66 5.08
C GLN A 32 8.79 -9.86 3.83
N THR A 33 7.71 -10.63 3.96
CA THR A 33 6.68 -10.69 2.93
C THR A 33 5.80 -9.44 3.03
N PRO A 34 4.97 -9.13 2.02
CA PRO A 34 4.05 -8.00 2.15
C PRO A 34 3.17 -8.06 3.39
N LEU A 35 2.67 -9.25 3.76
CA LEU A 35 1.82 -9.40 4.94
C LEU A 35 2.59 -9.21 6.24
N THR A 36 3.79 -9.77 6.35
CA THR A 36 4.58 -9.61 7.58
C THR A 36 5.06 -8.16 7.74
N TYR A 37 5.40 -7.51 6.64
CA TYR A 37 5.75 -6.10 6.68
C TYR A 37 4.56 -5.23 7.08
N ALA A 38 3.37 -5.50 6.50
CA ALA A 38 2.15 -4.77 6.85
C ALA A 38 1.83 -4.90 8.35
N SER A 39 2.00 -6.11 8.90
CA SER A 39 1.78 -6.34 10.32
C SER A 39 2.72 -5.51 11.18
N ALA A 40 4.02 -5.55 10.88
CA ALA A 40 5.02 -4.80 11.63
C ALA A 40 4.77 -3.29 11.53
N LEU A 41 4.46 -2.81 10.32
CA LEU A 41 4.21 -1.40 10.08
C LEU A 41 2.96 -0.93 10.82
N SER A 42 1.90 -1.74 10.82
CA SER A 42 0.66 -1.43 11.51
C SER A 42 0.83 -1.39 13.03
N GLN A 43 1.68 -2.27 13.57
CA GLN A 43 1.99 -2.25 14.99
C GLN A 43 2.74 -0.97 15.38
N SER A 44 3.61 -0.51 14.50
CA SER A 44 4.38 0.71 14.72
C SER A 44 3.52 1.97 14.57
N MET A 45 2.54 1.92 13.69
CA MET A 45 1.67 3.07 13.36
C MET A 45 0.20 2.64 13.35
N PRO A 46 -0.40 2.37 14.52
CA PRO A 46 -1.74 1.78 14.59
C PRO A 46 -2.84 2.57 13.90
N HIS A 47 -2.79 3.90 13.92
CA HIS A 47 -3.84 4.71 13.27
C HIS A 47 -3.70 4.75 11.74
N ARG A 48 -2.65 4.15 11.21
CA ARG A 48 -2.49 4.00 9.77
C ARG A 48 -2.75 2.56 9.30
N ALA A 49 -3.14 1.67 10.23
CA ALA A 49 -3.31 0.25 9.93
C ALA A 49 -4.30 -0.01 8.79
N SER A 50 -5.41 0.72 8.75
CA SER A 50 -6.43 0.53 7.71
C SER A 50 -5.87 0.85 6.32
N SER A 51 -5.17 1.96 6.18
CA SER A 51 -4.56 2.35 4.90
C SER A 51 -3.48 1.36 4.49
N ILE A 52 -2.66 0.92 5.44
CA ILE A 52 -1.62 -0.08 5.19
C ILE A 52 -2.25 -1.38 4.68
N ALA A 53 -3.33 -1.84 5.31
CA ALA A 53 -4.02 -3.06 4.92
C ALA A 53 -4.60 -2.95 3.51
N THR A 54 -5.25 -1.83 3.20
CA THR A 54 -5.83 -1.62 1.87
C THR A 54 -4.77 -1.67 0.77
N LEU A 55 -3.66 -0.97 0.97
CA LEU A 55 -2.55 -0.96 0.00
C LEU A 55 -1.94 -2.35 -0.16
N THR A 56 -1.73 -3.04 0.96
CA THR A 56 -1.10 -4.36 0.94
C THR A 56 -1.97 -5.39 0.24
N GLN A 57 -3.27 -5.41 0.53
CA GLN A 57 -4.19 -6.36 -0.09
C GLN A 57 -4.35 -6.09 -1.58
N ALA A 58 -4.42 -4.82 -1.98
CA ALA A 58 -4.47 -4.46 -3.39
C ALA A 58 -3.21 -4.92 -4.12
N TYR A 59 -2.05 -4.73 -3.51
CA TYR A 59 -0.78 -5.15 -4.09
C TYR A 59 -0.72 -6.67 -4.27
N ILE A 60 -1.14 -7.43 -3.26
CA ILE A 60 -1.14 -8.90 -3.33
C ILE A 60 -2.07 -9.36 -4.46
N ALA A 61 -3.26 -8.76 -4.58
CA ALA A 61 -4.17 -9.09 -5.66
C ALA A 61 -3.57 -8.75 -7.04
N ALA A 62 -2.93 -7.60 -7.15
CA ALA A 62 -2.32 -7.18 -8.42
C ALA A 62 -1.18 -8.12 -8.84
N ARG A 63 -0.45 -8.67 -7.87
CA ARG A 63 0.71 -9.52 -8.16
C ARG A 63 0.34 -10.97 -8.40
N TYR A 64 -0.62 -11.52 -7.65
CA TYR A 64 -0.85 -12.96 -7.63
C TYR A 64 -2.19 -13.41 -8.20
N ALA A 65 -3.19 -12.54 -8.30
CA ALA A 65 -4.48 -12.94 -8.85
C ALA A 65 -4.38 -13.16 -10.36
N ALA A 66 -5.09 -14.18 -10.86
CA ALA A 66 -5.11 -14.49 -12.29
C ALA A 66 -5.76 -13.36 -13.08
N GLU A 67 -6.83 -12.78 -12.54
CA GLU A 67 -7.51 -11.66 -13.17
C GLU A 67 -7.00 -10.35 -12.59
N SER A 68 -6.97 -9.33 -13.44
CA SER A 68 -6.59 -7.99 -13.01
C SER A 68 -7.60 -7.46 -12.00
N PRO A 69 -7.16 -6.83 -10.90
CA PRO A 69 -8.09 -6.12 -10.03
C PRO A 69 -8.88 -5.06 -10.78
N SER A 70 -10.03 -4.71 -10.24
CA SER A 70 -10.85 -3.67 -10.85
C SER A 70 -10.19 -2.29 -10.70
N LEU A 71 -10.59 -1.37 -11.56
CA LEU A 71 -10.16 0.02 -11.44
C LEU A 71 -10.60 0.63 -10.10
N GLU A 72 -11.76 0.18 -9.59
CA GLU A 72 -12.24 0.64 -8.29
C GLU A 72 -11.25 0.28 -7.17
N ILE A 73 -10.72 -0.95 -7.19
CA ILE A 73 -9.72 -1.36 -6.20
C ILE A 73 -8.46 -0.52 -6.34
N ALA A 74 -8.04 -0.24 -7.58
CA ALA A 74 -6.88 0.62 -7.81
C ALA A 74 -7.10 2.02 -7.26
N ARG A 75 -8.30 2.59 -7.46
CA ARG A 75 -8.62 3.92 -6.93
C ARG A 75 -8.67 3.94 -5.41
N ARG A 76 -9.13 2.85 -4.79
CA ARG A 76 -9.11 2.71 -3.33
C ARG A 76 -7.67 2.67 -2.81
N ALA A 77 -6.77 2.00 -3.52
CA ALA A 77 -5.36 1.98 -3.14
C ALA A 77 -4.75 3.39 -3.21
N GLU A 78 -5.07 4.15 -4.26
CA GLU A 78 -4.62 5.54 -4.35
C GLU A 78 -5.15 6.38 -3.20
N ALA A 79 -6.43 6.22 -2.86
CA ALA A 79 -7.04 6.95 -1.75
C ALA A 79 -6.40 6.57 -0.42
N ALA A 80 -6.09 5.28 -0.24
CA ALA A 80 -5.41 4.80 0.96
C ALA A 80 -4.01 5.41 1.09
N LEU A 81 -3.29 5.58 -0.03
CA LEU A 81 -1.99 6.22 -0.02
C LEU A 81 -2.10 7.68 0.44
N VAL A 82 -3.09 8.41 -0.06
CA VAL A 82 -3.31 9.79 0.36
C VAL A 82 -3.57 9.85 1.87
N GLU A 83 -4.43 8.97 2.38
CA GLU A 83 -4.70 8.92 3.83
C GLU A 83 -3.45 8.56 4.63
N LEU A 84 -2.67 7.59 4.14
CA LEU A 84 -1.43 7.16 4.79
C LEU A 84 -0.47 8.33 4.97
N GLN A 85 -0.34 9.16 3.96
CA GLN A 85 0.62 10.26 3.93
C GLN A 85 0.10 11.53 4.62
N ARG A 86 -1.16 11.52 5.04
CA ARG A 86 -1.74 12.69 5.70
C ARG A 86 -1.09 12.92 7.06
N THR A 87 -0.71 14.17 7.30
CA THR A 87 -0.19 14.54 8.61
C THR A 87 -1.34 14.51 9.62
N PRO A 88 -1.18 13.82 10.77
CA PRO A 88 -2.24 13.80 11.77
C PRO A 88 -2.57 15.20 12.25
N GLU A 89 -3.85 15.48 12.43
CA GLU A 89 -4.28 16.73 13.07
C GLU A 89 -3.94 16.67 14.56
N GLN A 90 -3.49 17.78 15.07
CA GLN A 90 -3.17 17.90 16.48
C GLN A 90 -4.36 18.39 17.30
#